data_2f5f780e869aee3b1d6b78b7739fc2c0
#
_entry.id   2f5f780e869aee3b1d6b78b7739fc2c0
#
_cell.length_a   1.000
_cell.length_b   1.000
_cell.length_c   1.000
_cell.angle_alpha   90.00
_cell.angle_beta   90.00
_cell.angle_gamma   90.00
#
_symmetry.space_group_name_H-M   'P 1'
#
loop_
_entity.id
_entity.type
_entity.pdbx_description
1 polymer ?
#
loop_
_entity_poly.entity_id
_entity_poly.type
_entity_poly.pdbx_seq_one_letter_code
_entity_poly.pdbx_strand_id
1 'polypeptide(L)'
;MTEKITEKAYEIAKEKYAKIGVDTDAAIKKADEISVSLHCWQCDDVIGFENTGGALTGGIQTTGDYPGRATTPDEVRRDMDKAFSYVPGKKKANIHAIYIDADHAVDRNEIEPQHFSSWADWAAERGYGLDFNPTFFSHPKSGSYSLSSYDKDIRDFWVEHGKRAEKIAEYFGERTGQLALNNIWVHDGEKEFPIDTAAHRHYLRESLDKILDSAKGSKRHLSSVESKLFGIGSESYVVGSHEFYMGYALTRDDVALTLDTGHFHPTELVSAKLSAILEFKDKVLLHVSRPVRWDSDHVVAFDDETRAIMRELARLDAFDRVYIATDYFDASVNRIMALAVGARNTKKAILEAMLQPVDTLKKLERDGDTGSRLALCEELKTMPIGDVWDFYCAKNGVLTGTDWIADAKKYEDEVLSKR
;
A
#
# COMPACT_ATOMS: atom_id res chain seq x y z
N MET A 1 6.28 19.68 -21.00
CA MET A 1 5.31 20.13 -22.06
C MET A 1 4.82 21.52 -21.65
N THR A 2 4.56 22.47 -22.56
CA THR A 2 4.06 23.79 -22.15
C THR A 2 2.60 23.67 -21.68
N GLU A 3 2.21 24.43 -20.65
CA GLU A 3 0.86 24.45 -20.08
C GLU A 3 -0.24 24.56 -21.14
N LYS A 4 -0.05 25.47 -22.11
CA LYS A 4 -0.97 25.68 -23.23
C LYS A 4 -1.15 24.44 -24.13
N ILE A 5 -0.13 23.60 -24.30
CA ILE A 5 -0.23 22.33 -25.06
C ILE A 5 -1.02 21.32 -24.26
N THR A 6 -0.76 21.21 -22.96
CA THR A 6 -1.46 20.30 -22.06
C THR A 6 -2.96 20.60 -22.00
N GLU A 7 -3.34 21.88 -21.85
CA GLU A 7 -4.76 22.29 -21.87
C GLU A 7 -5.45 21.93 -23.18
N LYS A 8 -4.81 22.24 -24.33
CA LYS A 8 -5.40 21.92 -25.64
C LYS A 8 -5.56 20.43 -25.88
N ALA A 9 -4.57 19.61 -25.46
CA ALA A 9 -4.65 18.16 -25.55
C ALA A 9 -5.78 17.61 -24.67
N TYR A 10 -5.91 18.16 -23.45
CA TYR A 10 -7.00 17.81 -22.54
C TYR A 10 -8.39 18.10 -23.12
N GLU A 11 -8.61 19.27 -23.74
CA GLU A 11 -9.91 19.59 -24.34
C GLU A 11 -10.28 18.61 -25.45
N ILE A 12 -9.32 18.19 -26.27
CA ILE A 12 -9.54 17.15 -27.30
C ILE A 12 -9.88 15.79 -26.66
N ALA A 13 -9.17 15.43 -25.59
CA ALA A 13 -9.46 14.20 -24.84
C ALA A 13 -10.87 14.24 -24.22
N LYS A 14 -11.23 15.35 -23.60
CA LYS A 14 -12.54 15.60 -23.00
C LYS A 14 -13.69 15.41 -24.00
N GLU A 15 -13.56 15.96 -25.22
CA GLU A 15 -14.54 15.76 -26.28
C GLU A 15 -14.70 14.28 -26.68
N LYS A 16 -13.57 13.53 -26.73
CA LYS A 16 -13.59 12.09 -27.07
C LYS A 16 -14.29 11.28 -25.99
N TYR A 17 -13.98 11.53 -24.72
CA TYR A 17 -14.62 10.85 -23.57
C TYR A 17 -16.12 11.21 -23.45
N ALA A 18 -16.49 12.46 -23.73
CA ALA A 18 -17.88 12.89 -23.73
C ALA A 18 -18.75 12.12 -24.74
N LYS A 19 -18.20 11.71 -25.91
CA LYS A 19 -18.90 10.90 -26.90
C LYS A 19 -19.33 9.52 -26.38
N ILE A 20 -18.66 9.01 -25.38
CA ILE A 20 -19.00 7.74 -24.72
C ILE A 20 -19.65 7.94 -23.35
N GLY A 21 -20.07 9.18 -23.03
CA GLY A 21 -20.80 9.50 -21.83
C GLY A 21 -19.94 9.65 -20.57
N VAL A 22 -18.63 9.91 -20.72
CA VAL A 22 -17.70 10.09 -19.60
C VAL A 22 -17.37 11.56 -19.40
N ASP A 23 -17.56 12.06 -18.17
CA ASP A 23 -17.14 13.39 -17.72
C ASP A 23 -15.73 13.30 -17.12
N THR A 24 -14.74 13.83 -17.84
CA THR A 24 -13.33 13.80 -17.43
C THR A 24 -13.03 14.72 -16.25
N ASP A 25 -13.76 15.83 -16.09
CA ASP A 25 -13.59 16.72 -14.93
C ASP A 25 -14.07 16.04 -13.64
N ALA A 26 -15.21 15.37 -13.71
CA ALA A 26 -15.72 14.56 -12.60
C ALA A 26 -14.78 13.38 -12.27
N ALA A 27 -14.22 12.72 -13.28
CA ALA A 27 -13.26 11.64 -13.11
C ALA A 27 -11.98 12.11 -12.40
N ILE A 28 -11.40 13.24 -12.83
CA ILE A 28 -10.25 13.87 -12.19
C ILE A 28 -10.56 14.23 -10.73
N LYS A 29 -11.72 14.86 -10.47
CA LYS A 29 -12.12 15.22 -9.12
C LYS A 29 -12.23 14.01 -8.19
N LYS A 30 -12.82 12.90 -8.65
CA LYS A 30 -12.88 11.65 -7.88
C LYS A 30 -11.48 11.06 -7.64
N ALA A 31 -10.64 10.99 -8.67
CA ALA A 31 -9.27 10.48 -8.56
C ALA A 31 -8.41 11.31 -7.61
N ASP A 32 -8.65 12.63 -7.52
CA ASP A 32 -7.95 13.55 -6.63
C ASP A 32 -8.21 13.23 -5.14
N GLU A 33 -9.43 12.85 -4.81
CA GLU A 33 -9.86 12.51 -3.45
C GLU A 33 -9.35 11.14 -2.96
N ILE A 34 -9.00 10.22 -3.86
CA ILE A 34 -8.52 8.89 -3.50
C ILE A 34 -7.04 8.96 -3.15
N SER A 35 -6.70 8.78 -1.88
CA SER A 35 -5.30 8.73 -1.44
C SER A 35 -4.64 7.43 -1.84
N VAL A 36 -3.34 7.50 -2.17
CA VAL A 36 -2.45 6.34 -2.24
C VAL A 36 -1.44 6.49 -1.12
N SER A 37 -1.33 5.45 -0.28
CA SER A 37 -0.39 5.42 0.83
C SER A 37 0.95 4.86 0.35
N LEU A 38 1.99 5.70 0.34
CA LEU A 38 3.33 5.32 -0.06
C LEU A 38 4.12 4.81 1.13
N HIS A 39 4.71 3.65 0.97
CA HIS A 39 5.57 3.02 1.96
C HIS A 39 6.95 3.72 2.03
N CYS A 40 7.42 3.97 3.25
CA CYS A 40 8.70 4.65 3.47
C CYS A 40 9.92 3.73 3.27
N TRP A 41 9.73 2.41 3.38
CA TRP A 41 10.82 1.42 3.36
C TRP A 41 11.51 1.22 2.01
N GLN A 42 10.97 1.74 0.93
CA GLN A 42 11.68 1.88 -0.34
C GLN A 42 12.86 2.87 -0.25
N CYS A 43 12.87 3.83 0.69
CA CYS A 43 13.93 4.84 0.79
C CYS A 43 15.24 4.29 1.38
N ASP A 44 15.15 3.28 2.26
CA ASP A 44 16.27 2.77 3.06
C ASP A 44 16.46 1.24 2.98
N ASP A 45 15.80 0.57 2.04
CA ASP A 45 15.88 -0.88 1.85
C ASP A 45 15.37 -1.70 3.05
N VAL A 46 14.30 -1.23 3.70
CA VAL A 46 13.63 -1.86 4.84
C VAL A 46 14.51 -2.03 6.09
N ILE A 47 15.56 -1.25 6.23
CA ILE A 47 16.50 -1.39 7.38
C ILE A 47 15.94 -0.78 8.65
N GLY A 48 15.31 0.42 8.55
CA GLY A 48 14.82 1.15 9.71
C GLY A 48 15.92 1.78 10.57
N PHE A 49 15.53 2.30 11.73
CA PHE A 49 16.42 3.09 12.60
C PHE A 49 16.45 2.59 14.05
N GLU A 50 15.85 1.45 14.35
CA GLU A 50 16.00 0.81 15.64
C GLU A 50 17.33 0.04 15.71
N ASN A 51 18.20 0.34 16.60
CA ASN A 51 19.52 -0.30 16.75
C ASN A 51 19.46 -1.61 17.54
N THR A 52 18.57 -2.53 17.17
CA THR A 52 18.37 -3.81 17.92
C THR A 52 19.32 -4.93 17.48
N GLY A 53 20.15 -4.72 16.45
CA GLY A 53 21.13 -5.71 15.95
C GLY A 53 20.49 -6.89 15.21
N GLY A 54 19.21 -6.82 14.85
CA GLY A 54 18.53 -7.84 14.04
C GLY A 54 18.94 -7.79 12.58
N ALA A 55 19.04 -8.97 11.93
CA ALA A 55 19.14 -9.06 10.47
C ALA A 55 17.74 -9.07 9.85
N LEU A 56 17.59 -8.64 8.59
CA LEU A 56 16.34 -8.78 7.85
C LEU A 56 15.95 -10.26 7.78
N THR A 57 14.75 -10.58 8.23
CA THR A 57 14.21 -11.94 8.30
C THR A 57 12.72 -11.95 7.97
N GLY A 58 12.08 -13.11 8.01
CA GLY A 58 10.64 -13.23 7.80
C GLY A 58 10.21 -13.15 6.33
N GLY A 59 11.11 -13.43 5.40
CA GLY A 59 10.82 -13.38 3.97
C GLY A 59 11.01 -12.02 3.31
N ILE A 60 11.57 -11.05 4.06
CA ILE A 60 11.85 -9.71 3.55
C ILE A 60 13.34 -9.60 3.24
N GLN A 61 13.67 -9.44 1.95
CA GLN A 61 15.02 -9.16 1.48
C GLN A 61 14.98 -8.25 0.26
N THR A 62 15.70 -7.14 0.33
CA THR A 62 15.90 -6.25 -0.82
C THR A 62 16.98 -6.78 -1.75
N THR A 63 16.83 -6.54 -3.05
CA THR A 63 17.81 -6.92 -4.06
C THR A 63 18.36 -5.68 -4.72
N GLY A 64 19.71 -5.56 -4.73
CA GLY A 64 20.44 -4.46 -5.35
C GLY A 64 21.27 -3.67 -4.37
N ASP A 65 22.07 -2.75 -4.91
CA ASP A 65 23.02 -1.90 -4.19
C ASP A 65 23.06 -0.48 -4.78
N TYR A 66 21.94 0.01 -5.33
CA TYR A 66 21.88 1.35 -5.91
C TYR A 66 22.28 2.40 -4.85
N PRO A 67 23.18 3.36 -5.17
CA PRO A 67 23.69 4.32 -4.21
C PRO A 67 22.61 5.29 -3.71
N GLY A 68 22.90 5.98 -2.60
CA GLY A 68 22.04 7.06 -2.09
C GLY A 68 20.88 6.59 -1.21
N ARG A 69 21.00 5.43 -0.57
CA ARG A 69 20.06 4.95 0.44
C ARG A 69 19.97 5.94 1.62
N ALA A 70 18.76 6.18 2.11
CA ALA A 70 18.54 6.97 3.31
C ALA A 70 19.09 6.24 4.55
N THR A 71 19.69 7.00 5.45
CA THR A 71 20.34 6.49 6.68
C THR A 71 19.79 7.13 7.96
N THR A 72 18.88 8.09 7.82
CA THR A 72 18.21 8.77 8.93
C THR A 72 16.74 8.99 8.64
N PRO A 73 15.88 9.14 9.67
CA PRO A 73 14.47 9.48 9.48
C PRO A 73 14.25 10.77 8.68
N ASP A 74 15.11 11.78 8.87
CA ASP A 74 15.06 13.05 8.12
C ASP A 74 15.33 12.86 6.63
N GLU A 75 16.27 12.00 6.28
CA GLU A 75 16.54 11.66 4.88
C GLU A 75 15.36 10.95 4.24
N VAL A 76 14.71 10.00 4.95
CA VAL A 76 13.50 9.35 4.46
C VAL A 76 12.37 10.35 4.24
N ARG A 77 12.10 11.25 5.20
CA ARG A 77 11.07 12.30 5.04
C ARG A 77 11.34 13.19 3.83
N ARG A 78 12.60 13.57 3.62
CA ARG A 78 13.02 14.39 2.46
C ARG A 78 12.83 13.65 1.14
N ASP A 79 13.18 12.38 1.11
CA ASP A 79 13.03 11.53 -0.07
C ASP A 79 11.55 11.29 -0.39
N MET A 80 10.73 11.06 0.61
CA MET A 80 9.28 10.96 0.44
C MET A 80 8.65 12.26 -0.04
N ASP A 81 9.05 13.42 0.50
CA ASP A 81 8.61 14.73 -0.01
C ASP A 81 8.94 14.86 -1.51
N LYS A 82 10.14 14.44 -1.90
CA LYS A 82 10.54 14.48 -3.32
C LYS A 82 9.70 13.54 -4.18
N ALA A 83 9.48 12.31 -3.75
CA ALA A 83 8.61 11.36 -4.46
C ALA A 83 7.17 11.88 -4.56
N PHE A 84 6.62 12.42 -3.48
CA PHE A 84 5.29 13.02 -3.45
C PHE A 84 5.13 14.22 -4.38
N SER A 85 6.20 14.98 -4.63
CA SER A 85 6.17 16.10 -5.58
C SER A 85 5.86 15.66 -7.02
N TYR A 86 6.00 14.38 -7.33
CA TYR A 86 5.70 13.78 -8.64
C TYR A 86 4.33 13.13 -8.73
N VAL A 87 3.53 13.15 -7.67
CA VAL A 87 2.24 12.44 -7.59
C VAL A 87 1.11 13.44 -7.36
N PRO A 88 0.09 13.49 -8.23
CA PRO A 88 -1.06 14.38 -8.03
C PRO A 88 -2.05 13.85 -6.99
N GLY A 89 -2.87 14.73 -6.42
CA GLY A 89 -3.96 14.42 -5.50
C GLY A 89 -3.53 14.14 -4.06
N LYS A 90 -4.45 13.61 -3.26
CA LYS A 90 -4.23 13.27 -1.85
C LYS A 90 -3.16 12.20 -1.69
N LYS A 91 -2.38 12.31 -0.62
CA LYS A 91 -1.21 11.47 -0.33
C LYS A 91 -1.23 10.98 1.10
N LYS A 92 -0.72 9.77 1.32
CA LYS A 92 -0.43 9.22 2.64
C LYS A 92 0.96 8.58 2.63
N ALA A 93 1.61 8.57 3.77
CA ALA A 93 2.83 7.79 3.98
C ALA A 93 2.51 6.60 4.89
N ASN A 94 3.18 5.48 4.63
CA ASN A 94 3.07 4.27 5.43
C ASN A 94 4.40 4.03 6.15
N ILE A 95 4.36 3.91 7.47
CA ILE A 95 5.52 3.85 8.36
C ILE A 95 5.54 2.50 9.08
N HIS A 96 6.66 1.80 9.04
CA HIS A 96 6.89 0.62 9.87
C HIS A 96 7.36 0.99 11.29
N ALA A 97 7.12 0.15 12.28
CA ALA A 97 7.59 0.34 13.66
C ALA A 97 9.12 0.50 13.77
N ILE A 98 9.87 -0.08 12.82
CA ILE A 98 11.35 0.05 12.77
C ILE A 98 11.82 1.47 12.38
N TYR A 99 10.93 2.34 11.94
CA TYR A 99 11.24 3.74 11.59
C TYR A 99 11.09 4.69 12.79
N ILE A 100 11.39 4.18 13.95
CA ILE A 100 11.43 4.95 15.19
C ILE A 100 12.40 6.14 15.07
N ASP A 101 12.01 7.30 15.59
CA ASP A 101 12.82 8.52 15.64
C ASP A 101 13.01 8.90 17.11
N ALA A 102 13.97 8.24 17.75
CA ALA A 102 14.30 8.40 19.16
C ALA A 102 15.81 8.60 19.34
N ASP A 103 16.20 9.30 20.40
CA ASP A 103 17.60 9.57 20.77
C ASP A 103 18.26 8.42 21.55
N HIS A 104 17.52 7.35 21.82
CA HIS A 104 18.00 6.15 22.52
C HIS A 104 17.36 4.90 21.91
N ALA A 105 17.95 3.73 22.21
CA ALA A 105 17.37 2.45 21.81
C ALA A 105 16.07 2.18 22.56
N VAL A 106 15.01 1.80 21.83
CA VAL A 106 13.70 1.43 22.38
C VAL A 106 13.32 0.07 21.85
N ASP A 107 13.02 -0.89 22.73
CA ASP A 107 12.61 -2.22 22.30
C ASP A 107 11.16 -2.18 21.74
N ARG A 108 10.83 -3.15 20.88
CA ARG A 108 9.53 -3.21 20.17
C ARG A 108 8.33 -3.17 21.10
N ASN A 109 8.40 -3.80 22.26
CA ASN A 109 7.33 -3.77 23.27
C ASN A 109 7.32 -2.51 24.16
N GLU A 110 8.18 -1.53 23.86
CA GLU A 110 8.30 -0.26 24.60
C GLU A 110 8.05 0.97 23.72
N ILE A 111 7.83 0.78 22.42
CA ILE A 111 7.52 1.89 21.52
C ILE A 111 6.24 2.63 21.95
N GLU A 112 6.25 3.95 21.79
CA GLU A 112 5.14 4.83 22.15
C GLU A 112 4.94 5.92 21.07
N PRO A 113 3.77 6.57 21.00
CA PRO A 113 3.48 7.63 20.03
C PRO A 113 4.54 8.72 19.94
N GLN A 114 5.15 9.09 21.06
CA GLN A 114 6.19 10.13 21.11
C GLN A 114 7.42 9.81 20.24
N HIS A 115 7.73 8.51 20.09
CA HIS A 115 8.86 8.07 19.27
C HIS A 115 8.60 8.20 17.76
N PHE A 116 7.38 8.59 17.39
CA PHE A 116 6.94 8.83 16.01
C PHE A 116 6.39 10.25 15.83
N SER A 117 6.59 11.15 16.81
CA SER A 117 6.05 12.51 16.76
C SER A 117 6.58 13.32 15.58
N SER A 118 7.86 13.17 15.25
CA SER A 118 8.46 13.85 14.09
C SER A 118 7.84 13.45 12.75
N TRP A 119 7.40 12.18 12.61
CA TRP A 119 6.64 11.71 11.45
C TRP A 119 5.25 12.34 11.41
N ALA A 120 4.56 12.38 12.54
CA ALA A 120 3.23 12.97 12.65
C ALA A 120 3.25 14.47 12.37
N ASP A 121 4.24 15.20 12.88
CA ASP A 121 4.41 16.64 12.66
C ASP A 121 4.73 16.90 11.18
N TRP A 122 5.68 16.16 10.59
CA TRP A 122 6.01 16.25 9.18
C TRP A 122 4.78 16.04 8.27
N ALA A 123 3.98 15.02 8.56
CA ALA A 123 2.80 14.72 7.75
C ALA A 123 1.72 15.79 7.91
N ALA A 124 1.45 16.22 9.15
CA ALA A 124 0.45 17.24 9.45
C ALA A 124 0.79 18.60 8.80
N GLU A 125 2.05 19.03 8.84
CA GLU A 125 2.52 20.26 8.19
C GLU A 125 2.29 20.27 6.67
N ARG A 126 2.32 19.09 6.04
CA ARG A 126 2.17 18.92 4.58
C ARG A 126 0.75 18.50 4.15
N GLY A 127 -0.14 18.27 5.11
CA GLY A 127 -1.48 17.75 4.84
C GLY A 127 -1.49 16.30 4.38
N TYR A 128 -0.43 15.52 4.65
CA TYR A 128 -0.39 14.09 4.36
C TYR A 128 -1.12 13.30 5.45
N GLY A 129 -1.71 12.16 5.08
CA GLY A 129 -2.13 11.15 6.03
C GLY A 129 -0.96 10.21 6.39
N LEU A 130 -1.14 9.46 7.48
CA LEU A 130 -0.19 8.42 7.91
C LEU A 130 -0.90 7.10 8.13
N ASP A 131 -0.22 6.01 7.74
CA ASP A 131 -0.56 4.64 8.07
C ASP A 131 0.61 3.99 8.81
N PHE A 132 0.36 2.87 9.47
CA PHE A 132 1.34 2.19 10.30
C PHE A 132 1.37 0.68 10.05
N ASN A 133 2.56 0.08 10.21
CA ASN A 133 2.78 -1.36 10.22
C ASN A 133 3.57 -1.74 11.47
N PRO A 134 3.08 -2.66 12.30
CA PRO A 134 3.74 -3.06 13.55
C PRO A 134 5.12 -3.68 13.39
N THR A 135 5.40 -4.35 12.27
CA THR A 135 6.69 -5.04 12.02
C THR A 135 6.98 -6.15 13.03
N PHE A 136 6.41 -7.33 12.83
CA PHE A 136 6.61 -8.49 13.70
C PHE A 136 7.86 -9.32 13.36
N PHE A 137 8.65 -8.90 12.39
CA PHE A 137 9.84 -9.57 11.87
C PHE A 137 11.13 -8.82 12.22
N SER A 138 12.28 -9.40 11.84
CA SER A 138 13.62 -8.78 11.97
C SER A 138 13.98 -8.35 13.40
N HIS A 139 13.65 -9.19 14.38
CA HIS A 139 13.96 -8.97 15.79
C HIS A 139 14.45 -10.27 16.43
N PRO A 140 15.36 -10.25 17.44
CA PRO A 140 15.85 -11.48 18.09
C PRO A 140 14.77 -12.41 18.65
N LYS A 141 13.60 -11.84 19.06
CA LYS A 141 12.44 -12.61 19.54
C LYS A 141 11.46 -13.03 18.43
N SER A 142 11.73 -12.72 17.15
CA SER A 142 10.82 -13.12 16.07
C SER A 142 10.89 -14.62 15.80
N GLY A 143 12.08 -15.17 15.61
CA GLY A 143 12.27 -16.59 15.26
C GLY A 143 11.40 -17.01 14.06
N SER A 144 10.93 -18.25 14.06
CA SER A 144 9.92 -18.74 13.10
C SER A 144 8.49 -18.35 13.50
N TYR A 145 8.26 -18.05 14.77
CA TYR A 145 6.96 -17.74 15.33
C TYR A 145 7.03 -16.58 16.31
N SER A 146 6.19 -15.58 16.12
CA SER A 146 6.00 -14.42 17.00
C SER A 146 4.68 -14.54 17.77
N LEU A 147 3.58 -14.05 17.20
CA LEU A 147 2.24 -14.08 17.82
C LEU A 147 1.66 -15.50 17.93
N SER A 148 2.17 -16.46 17.17
CA SER A 148 1.74 -17.86 17.21
C SER A 148 2.75 -18.81 17.87
N SER A 149 3.77 -18.28 18.56
CA SER A 149 4.79 -19.09 19.25
C SER A 149 4.18 -20.01 20.32
N TYR A 150 4.74 -21.20 20.56
CA TYR A 150 4.46 -22.01 21.75
C TYR A 150 4.91 -21.33 23.04
N ASP A 151 5.97 -20.53 22.98
CA ASP A 151 6.47 -19.76 24.11
C ASP A 151 5.53 -18.59 24.43
N LYS A 152 4.94 -18.63 25.62
CA LYS A 152 4.01 -17.58 26.07
C LYS A 152 4.70 -16.23 26.24
N ASP A 153 5.94 -16.19 26.70
CA ASP A 153 6.66 -14.94 26.95
C ASP A 153 6.98 -14.23 25.60
N ILE A 154 7.26 -15.01 24.56
CA ILE A 154 7.39 -14.49 23.18
C ILE A 154 6.06 -13.92 22.70
N ARG A 155 4.95 -14.65 22.87
CA ARG A 155 3.63 -14.13 22.47
C ARG A 155 3.25 -12.87 23.25
N ASP A 156 3.47 -12.83 24.56
CA ASP A 156 3.13 -11.68 25.40
C ASP A 156 3.94 -10.43 24.99
N PHE A 157 5.23 -10.59 24.66
CA PHE A 157 6.08 -9.52 24.13
C PHE A 157 5.48 -8.94 22.84
N TRP A 158 5.11 -9.79 21.89
CA TRP A 158 4.57 -9.35 20.61
C TRP A 158 3.12 -8.84 20.70
N VAL A 159 2.31 -9.36 21.62
CA VAL A 159 0.99 -8.80 21.92
C VAL A 159 1.11 -7.39 22.49
N GLU A 160 2.05 -7.15 23.42
CA GLU A 160 2.28 -5.80 23.94
C GLU A 160 2.75 -4.85 22.83
N HIS A 161 3.67 -5.29 21.96
CA HIS A 161 4.09 -4.54 20.79
C HIS A 161 2.89 -4.19 19.88
N GLY A 162 2.03 -5.15 19.56
CA GLY A 162 0.83 -4.91 18.76
C GLY A 162 -0.12 -3.88 19.38
N LYS A 163 -0.33 -3.94 20.72
CA LYS A 163 -1.16 -2.95 21.42
C LYS A 163 -0.58 -1.53 21.37
N ARG A 164 0.74 -1.42 21.36
CA ARG A 164 1.41 -0.12 21.21
C ARG A 164 1.28 0.41 19.78
N ALA A 165 1.34 -0.49 18.81
CA ALA A 165 1.10 -0.14 17.40
C ALA A 165 -0.31 0.42 17.18
N GLU A 166 -1.35 -0.14 17.83
CA GLU A 166 -2.71 0.41 17.80
C GLU A 166 -2.73 1.87 18.32
N LYS A 167 -2.05 2.17 19.44
CA LYS A 167 -1.95 3.54 19.99
C LYS A 167 -1.22 4.50 19.05
N ILE A 168 -0.16 4.02 18.37
CA ILE A 168 0.60 4.83 17.41
C ILE A 168 -0.26 5.15 16.20
N ALA A 169 -0.99 4.18 15.66
CA ALA A 169 -1.90 4.40 14.54
C ALA A 169 -3.04 5.38 14.92
N GLU A 170 -3.61 5.24 16.12
CA GLU A 170 -4.61 6.19 16.63
C GLU A 170 -4.04 7.61 16.72
N TYR A 171 -2.83 7.76 17.29
CA TYR A 171 -2.11 9.04 17.35
C TYR A 171 -1.88 9.63 15.95
N PHE A 172 -1.51 8.83 14.95
CA PHE A 172 -1.37 9.30 13.56
C PHE A 172 -2.69 9.83 13.01
N GLY A 173 -3.78 9.12 13.24
CA GLY A 173 -5.10 9.56 12.81
C GLY A 173 -5.57 10.85 13.51
N GLU A 174 -5.22 11.03 14.80
CA GLU A 174 -5.50 12.26 15.54
C GLU A 174 -4.69 13.44 15.02
N ARG A 175 -3.38 13.26 14.82
CA ARG A 175 -2.46 14.32 14.41
C ARG A 175 -2.69 14.78 12.99
N THR A 176 -2.98 13.87 12.06
CA THR A 176 -3.20 14.19 10.64
C THR A 176 -4.66 14.56 10.32
N GLY A 177 -5.60 14.26 11.22
CA GLY A 177 -7.03 14.43 10.97
C GLY A 177 -7.60 13.47 9.91
N GLN A 178 -6.84 12.48 9.48
CA GLN A 178 -7.23 11.45 8.50
C GLN A 178 -7.25 10.09 9.18
N LEU A 179 -8.11 9.16 8.70
CA LEU A 179 -8.12 7.78 9.20
C LEU A 179 -6.76 7.13 8.92
N ALA A 180 -6.08 6.62 9.95
CA ALA A 180 -4.86 5.83 9.81
C ALA A 180 -5.20 4.34 9.65
N LEU A 181 -4.48 3.62 8.78
CA LEU A 181 -4.51 2.16 8.71
C LEU A 181 -3.37 1.61 9.58
N ASN A 182 -3.65 0.55 10.36
CA ASN A 182 -2.64 -0.24 11.06
C ASN A 182 -2.62 -1.63 10.44
N ASN A 183 -1.67 -1.89 9.55
CA ASN A 183 -1.64 -3.14 8.78
C ASN A 183 -0.82 -4.21 9.51
N ILE A 184 -1.50 -5.22 10.03
CA ILE A 184 -0.90 -6.35 10.77
C ILE A 184 -0.53 -7.45 9.78
N TRP A 185 0.75 -7.51 9.42
CA TRP A 185 1.37 -8.62 8.72
C TRP A 185 2.31 -9.37 9.67
N VAL A 186 2.15 -10.70 9.74
CA VAL A 186 2.92 -11.58 10.63
C VAL A 186 3.65 -12.64 9.80
N HIS A 187 4.97 -12.71 9.94
CA HIS A 187 5.82 -13.61 9.17
C HIS A 187 5.72 -15.09 9.58
N ASP A 188 5.02 -15.39 10.68
CA ASP A 188 5.01 -16.70 11.34
C ASP A 188 4.80 -17.87 10.38
N GLY A 189 5.76 -18.80 10.37
CA GLY A 189 5.74 -19.95 9.48
C GLY A 189 7.03 -20.78 9.59
N GLU A 190 7.09 -21.86 8.85
CA GLU A 190 8.24 -22.77 8.80
C GLU A 190 8.58 -23.22 7.39
N LYS A 191 9.84 -23.59 7.21
CA LYS A 191 10.34 -24.17 5.97
C LYS A 191 9.72 -25.55 5.73
N GLU A 192 9.58 -26.37 6.79
CA GLU A 192 8.89 -27.64 6.76
C GLU A 192 7.48 -27.53 7.35
N PHE A 193 6.59 -28.41 6.97
CA PHE A 193 5.20 -28.36 7.41
C PHE A 193 5.07 -28.87 8.87
N PRO A 194 4.61 -28.02 9.83
CA PRO A 194 4.50 -28.43 11.23
C PRO A 194 3.36 -29.44 11.43
N ILE A 195 3.45 -30.22 12.50
CA ILE A 195 2.44 -31.24 12.82
C ILE A 195 1.20 -30.60 13.45
N ASP A 196 1.39 -29.66 14.37
CA ASP A 196 0.27 -29.02 15.10
C ASP A 196 -0.03 -27.61 14.54
N THR A 197 -0.49 -27.58 13.30
CA THR A 197 -0.92 -26.33 12.64
C THR A 197 -2.09 -25.66 13.35
N ALA A 198 -2.94 -26.45 14.03
CA ALA A 198 -4.10 -25.93 14.73
C ALA A 198 -3.70 -25.09 15.96
N ALA A 199 -2.69 -25.53 16.73
CA ALA A 199 -2.20 -24.78 17.89
C ALA A 199 -1.64 -23.41 17.47
N HIS A 200 -0.79 -23.35 16.44
CA HIS A 200 -0.24 -22.09 15.96
C HIS A 200 -1.34 -21.11 15.51
N ARG A 201 -2.35 -21.57 14.77
CA ARG A 201 -3.49 -20.75 14.35
C ARG A 201 -4.35 -20.30 15.51
N HIS A 202 -4.54 -21.16 16.52
CA HIS A 202 -5.24 -20.81 17.74
C HIS A 202 -4.51 -19.70 18.51
N TYR A 203 -3.20 -19.82 18.71
CA TYR A 203 -2.39 -18.79 19.37
C TYR A 203 -2.35 -17.47 18.59
N LEU A 204 -2.24 -17.53 17.25
CA LEU A 204 -2.33 -16.32 16.42
C LEU A 204 -3.66 -15.61 16.64
N ARG A 205 -4.78 -16.34 16.59
CA ARG A 205 -6.11 -15.79 16.82
C ARG A 205 -6.23 -15.13 18.20
N GLU A 206 -5.83 -15.84 19.28
CA GLU A 206 -5.86 -15.28 20.65
C GLU A 206 -5.00 -14.01 20.78
N SER A 207 -3.84 -13.99 20.13
CA SER A 207 -2.93 -12.85 20.15
C SER A 207 -3.54 -11.65 19.42
N LEU A 208 -4.11 -11.86 18.25
CA LEU A 208 -4.82 -10.83 17.49
C LEU A 208 -6.03 -10.29 18.25
N ASP A 209 -6.83 -11.16 18.90
CA ASP A 209 -7.96 -10.71 19.72
C ASP A 209 -7.49 -9.77 20.83
N LYS A 210 -6.40 -10.09 21.53
CA LYS A 210 -5.82 -9.23 22.59
C LYS A 210 -5.31 -7.89 22.07
N ILE A 211 -4.75 -7.86 20.86
CA ILE A 211 -4.25 -6.64 20.22
C ILE A 211 -5.44 -5.76 19.84
N LEU A 212 -6.34 -6.28 19.01
CA LEU A 212 -7.45 -5.52 18.44
C LEU A 212 -8.47 -5.06 19.49
N ASP A 213 -8.73 -5.88 20.51
CA ASP A 213 -9.64 -5.50 21.59
C ASP A 213 -9.08 -4.35 22.45
N SER A 214 -7.76 -4.10 22.44
CA SER A 214 -7.15 -2.98 23.17
C SER A 214 -7.50 -1.60 22.60
N ALA A 215 -7.88 -1.53 21.32
CA ALA A 215 -8.22 -0.30 20.63
C ALA A 215 -9.66 -0.28 20.08
N LYS A 216 -10.49 -1.20 20.57
CA LYS A 216 -11.87 -1.35 20.12
C LYS A 216 -12.67 -0.06 20.25
N GLY A 217 -13.26 0.37 19.15
CA GLY A 217 -14.11 1.57 19.10
C GLY A 217 -13.36 2.85 18.75
N SER A 218 -12.07 2.80 18.44
CA SER A 218 -11.34 3.94 17.85
C SER A 218 -12.03 4.38 16.55
N LYS A 219 -12.05 5.70 16.35
CA LYS A 219 -12.52 6.33 15.08
C LYS A 219 -11.39 7.00 14.33
N ARG A 220 -10.17 6.87 14.83
CA ARG A 220 -8.98 7.54 14.28
C ARG A 220 -8.11 6.61 13.47
N HIS A 221 -8.20 5.31 13.74
CA HIS A 221 -7.52 4.29 12.94
C HIS A 221 -8.43 3.08 12.70
N LEU A 222 -8.00 2.25 11.75
CA LEU A 222 -8.61 0.97 11.42
C LEU A 222 -7.48 -0.04 11.23
N SER A 223 -7.49 -1.12 12.00
CA SER A 223 -6.55 -2.20 11.81
C SER A 223 -6.97 -3.12 10.67
N SER A 224 -5.99 -3.65 9.96
CA SER A 224 -6.19 -4.66 8.94
C SER A 224 -5.26 -5.85 9.18
N VAL A 225 -5.66 -7.01 8.68
CA VAL A 225 -4.86 -8.25 8.76
C VAL A 225 -4.49 -8.71 7.36
N GLU A 226 -3.21 -9.03 7.18
CA GLU A 226 -2.61 -9.36 5.90
C GLU A 226 -2.09 -10.78 5.86
N SER A 227 -2.51 -11.53 4.85
CA SER A 227 -2.02 -12.88 4.60
C SER A 227 -0.70 -12.90 3.85
N LYS A 228 0.02 -14.01 3.95
CA LYS A 228 1.17 -14.34 3.13
C LYS A 228 0.97 -15.68 2.45
N LEU A 229 1.50 -15.86 1.25
CA LEU A 229 1.50 -17.17 0.59
C LEU A 229 2.66 -18.02 1.11
N PHE A 230 3.86 -17.48 1.08
CA PHE A 230 5.11 -18.04 1.62
C PHE A 230 6.16 -16.92 1.72
N GLY A 231 7.27 -17.21 2.41
CA GLY A 231 8.41 -16.30 2.51
C GLY A 231 9.71 -17.07 2.72
N ILE A 232 10.82 -16.36 2.80
CA ILE A 232 12.12 -16.98 3.14
C ILE A 232 12.05 -17.53 4.56
N GLY A 233 12.29 -18.84 4.70
CA GLY A 233 12.16 -19.56 5.98
C GLY A 233 10.75 -20.01 6.32
N SER A 234 9.76 -19.79 5.44
CA SER A 234 8.39 -20.25 5.59
C SER A 234 7.80 -20.77 4.27
N GLU A 235 8.60 -21.49 3.51
CA GLU A 235 8.29 -21.92 2.15
C GLU A 235 7.17 -22.96 2.09
N SER A 236 7.02 -23.80 3.13
CA SER A 236 5.99 -24.85 3.17
C SER A 236 4.77 -24.47 3.98
N TYR A 237 4.92 -23.59 4.97
CA TYR A 237 3.82 -23.27 5.88
C TYR A 237 3.88 -21.84 6.41
N VAL A 238 2.76 -21.15 6.27
CA VAL A 238 2.48 -19.87 6.94
C VAL A 238 1.25 -20.03 7.85
N VAL A 239 1.32 -19.49 9.07
CA VAL A 239 0.19 -19.53 10.01
C VAL A 239 -0.94 -18.65 9.50
N GLY A 240 -0.60 -17.44 9.08
CA GLY A 240 -1.49 -16.41 8.53
C GLY A 240 -1.77 -16.60 7.04
N SER A 241 -2.37 -17.71 6.64
CA SER A 241 -2.82 -17.92 5.26
C SER A 241 -4.03 -17.03 4.92
N HIS A 242 -4.33 -16.89 3.62
CA HIS A 242 -5.49 -16.10 3.17
C HIS A 242 -6.80 -16.59 3.81
N GLU A 243 -7.02 -17.90 3.85
CA GLU A 243 -8.22 -18.49 4.44
C GLU A 243 -8.35 -18.20 5.93
N PHE A 244 -7.21 -18.19 6.65
CA PHE A 244 -7.20 -17.84 8.08
C PHE A 244 -7.61 -16.38 8.29
N TYR A 245 -6.94 -15.44 7.62
CA TYR A 245 -7.22 -14.02 7.82
C TYR A 245 -8.56 -13.58 7.23
N MET A 246 -8.99 -14.15 6.10
CA MET A 246 -10.33 -13.92 5.57
C MET A 246 -11.39 -14.41 6.56
N GLY A 247 -11.26 -15.64 7.06
CA GLY A 247 -12.17 -16.16 8.08
C GLY A 247 -12.17 -15.30 9.35
N TYR A 248 -11.00 -14.89 9.82
CA TYR A 248 -10.86 -14.00 10.99
C TYR A 248 -11.54 -12.64 10.76
N ALA A 249 -11.23 -11.97 9.66
CA ALA A 249 -11.80 -10.67 9.34
C ALA A 249 -13.33 -10.70 9.17
N LEU A 250 -13.89 -11.81 8.66
CA LEU A 250 -15.34 -11.97 8.54
C LEU A 250 -16.05 -12.17 9.90
N THR A 251 -15.32 -12.52 10.95
CA THR A 251 -15.90 -12.65 12.32
C THR A 251 -15.85 -11.35 13.13
N ARG A 252 -15.26 -10.26 12.57
CA ARG A 252 -15.06 -8.98 13.26
C ARG A 252 -15.44 -7.81 12.36
N ASP A 253 -16.24 -6.87 12.88
CA ASP A 253 -16.61 -5.65 12.16
C ASP A 253 -15.54 -4.55 12.27
N ASP A 254 -14.64 -4.65 13.24
CA ASP A 254 -13.63 -3.64 13.62
C ASP A 254 -12.26 -3.89 12.96
N VAL A 255 -12.12 -4.82 12.03
CA VAL A 255 -10.87 -5.11 11.32
C VAL A 255 -11.11 -5.20 9.82
N ALA A 256 -10.23 -4.62 9.01
CA ALA A 256 -10.22 -4.78 7.56
C ALA A 256 -9.44 -6.04 7.14
N LEU A 257 -9.68 -6.51 5.92
CA LEU A 257 -8.84 -7.52 5.28
C LEU A 257 -7.88 -6.84 4.32
N THR A 258 -6.59 -7.14 4.40
CA THR A 258 -5.60 -6.68 3.43
C THR A 258 -5.45 -7.72 2.32
N LEU A 259 -5.52 -7.25 1.09
CA LEU A 259 -5.21 -8.00 -0.11
C LEU A 259 -3.94 -7.42 -0.72
N ASP A 260 -2.83 -8.13 -0.54
CA ASP A 260 -1.59 -7.82 -1.26
C ASP A 260 -1.58 -8.55 -2.60
N THR A 261 -1.23 -7.84 -3.66
CA THR A 261 -1.22 -8.39 -5.03
C THR A 261 -0.12 -9.44 -5.25
N GLY A 262 0.90 -9.48 -4.39
CA GLY A 262 1.98 -10.47 -4.39
C GLY A 262 1.71 -11.71 -3.55
N HIS A 263 0.73 -11.67 -2.65
CA HIS A 263 0.49 -12.71 -1.64
C HIS A 263 -0.48 -13.81 -2.08
N PHE A 264 -0.65 -14.01 -3.40
CA PHE A 264 -1.48 -15.07 -3.98
C PHE A 264 -0.68 -15.90 -4.99
N HIS A 265 -1.19 -17.09 -5.28
CA HIS A 265 -0.58 -17.90 -6.33
C HIS A 265 -0.58 -17.12 -7.66
N PRO A 266 0.48 -17.22 -8.50
CA PRO A 266 0.59 -16.43 -9.74
C PRO A 266 -0.55 -16.60 -10.74
N THR A 267 -1.39 -17.62 -10.60
CA THR A 267 -2.60 -17.82 -11.42
C THR A 267 -3.86 -17.19 -10.83
N GLU A 268 -3.79 -16.62 -9.64
CA GLU A 268 -4.91 -15.94 -8.99
C GLU A 268 -4.82 -14.43 -9.24
N LEU A 269 -5.99 -13.81 -9.46
CA LEU A 269 -6.12 -12.38 -9.70
C LEU A 269 -6.83 -11.72 -8.52
N VAL A 270 -6.25 -10.69 -7.94
CA VAL A 270 -6.85 -9.92 -6.85
C VAL A 270 -8.09 -9.18 -7.33
N SER A 271 -8.08 -8.72 -8.58
CA SER A 271 -9.25 -8.10 -9.22
C SER A 271 -10.51 -9.00 -9.18
N ALA A 272 -10.32 -10.32 -9.32
CA ALA A 272 -11.44 -11.29 -9.25
C ALA A 272 -11.93 -11.58 -7.82
N LYS A 273 -11.17 -11.20 -6.79
CA LYS A 273 -11.52 -11.43 -5.37
C LYS A 273 -12.35 -10.29 -4.78
N LEU A 274 -12.22 -9.08 -5.32
CA LEU A 274 -12.79 -7.86 -4.73
C LEU A 274 -14.30 -7.91 -4.55
N SER A 275 -15.05 -8.23 -5.60
CA SER A 275 -16.51 -8.30 -5.52
C SER A 275 -16.99 -9.38 -4.57
N ALA A 276 -16.30 -10.52 -4.52
CA ALA A 276 -16.63 -11.61 -3.61
C ALA A 276 -16.40 -11.23 -2.14
N ILE A 277 -15.27 -10.57 -1.84
CA ILE A 277 -14.94 -10.16 -0.46
C ILE A 277 -15.83 -9.00 0.00
N LEU A 278 -16.06 -8.01 -0.87
CA LEU A 278 -16.86 -6.83 -0.57
C LEU A 278 -18.36 -7.13 -0.40
N GLU A 279 -18.83 -8.33 -0.77
CA GLU A 279 -20.17 -8.80 -0.44
C GLU A 279 -20.32 -9.10 1.06
N PHE A 280 -19.23 -9.48 1.73
CA PHE A 280 -19.26 -9.91 3.13
C PHE A 280 -18.46 -9.00 4.07
N LYS A 281 -17.57 -8.16 3.53
CA LYS A 281 -16.68 -7.28 4.29
C LYS A 281 -16.78 -5.84 3.83
N ASP A 282 -17.06 -4.94 4.78
CA ASP A 282 -17.25 -3.52 4.46
C ASP A 282 -15.94 -2.80 4.09
N LYS A 283 -14.82 -3.14 4.74
CA LYS A 283 -13.54 -2.46 4.57
C LYS A 283 -12.43 -3.41 4.13
N VAL A 284 -11.67 -2.99 3.12
CA VAL A 284 -10.52 -3.71 2.56
C VAL A 284 -9.34 -2.75 2.43
N LEU A 285 -8.13 -3.22 2.70
CA LEU A 285 -6.89 -2.56 2.33
C LEU A 285 -6.27 -3.30 1.14
N LEU A 286 -5.85 -2.57 0.13
CA LEU A 286 -5.03 -3.10 -0.96
C LEU A 286 -3.57 -2.71 -0.72
N HIS A 287 -2.68 -3.70 -0.71
CA HIS A 287 -1.27 -3.52 -0.93
C HIS A 287 -0.96 -3.82 -2.40
N VAL A 288 -0.63 -2.76 -3.15
CA VAL A 288 -0.35 -2.86 -4.58
C VAL A 288 1.14 -3.01 -4.78
N SER A 289 1.54 -4.16 -5.32
CA SER A 289 2.90 -4.48 -5.77
C SER A 289 2.83 -5.11 -7.16
N ARG A 290 3.95 -5.50 -7.73
CA ARG A 290 3.99 -6.26 -8.98
C ARG A 290 4.73 -7.57 -8.76
N PRO A 291 4.03 -8.67 -8.50
CA PRO A 291 4.66 -9.97 -8.40
C PRO A 291 5.16 -10.43 -9.78
N VAL A 292 6.38 -10.97 -9.83
CA VAL A 292 6.95 -11.56 -11.03
C VAL A 292 7.26 -13.02 -10.73
N ARG A 293 6.35 -13.92 -11.10
CA ARG A 293 6.35 -15.37 -10.85
C ARG A 293 6.13 -15.80 -9.39
N TRP A 294 6.40 -14.94 -8.42
CA TRP A 294 6.22 -15.14 -6.99
C TRP A 294 6.13 -13.77 -6.32
N ASP A 295 5.97 -13.73 -5.03
CA ASP A 295 5.96 -12.52 -4.22
C ASP A 295 7.34 -11.85 -4.22
N SER A 296 7.59 -11.06 -5.23
CA SER A 296 8.92 -10.49 -5.54
C SER A 296 8.99 -8.98 -5.39
N ASP A 297 7.94 -8.37 -4.88
CA ASP A 297 7.83 -6.96 -4.48
C ASP A 297 8.40 -5.94 -5.48
N HIS A 298 8.17 -6.18 -6.78
CA HIS A 298 8.61 -5.24 -7.82
C HIS A 298 7.76 -3.97 -7.82
N VAL A 299 8.38 -2.89 -8.28
CA VAL A 299 7.71 -1.60 -8.49
C VAL A 299 6.46 -1.76 -9.35
N VAL A 300 5.35 -1.18 -8.90
CA VAL A 300 4.06 -1.25 -9.58
C VAL A 300 4.15 -0.78 -11.02
N ALA A 301 3.73 -1.62 -11.96
CA ALA A 301 3.60 -1.28 -13.37
C ALA A 301 2.16 -0.85 -13.70
N PHE A 302 1.98 -0.14 -14.80
CA PHE A 302 0.67 0.15 -15.38
C PHE A 302 0.23 -1.04 -16.25
N ASP A 303 0.15 -2.21 -15.63
CA ASP A 303 -0.15 -3.49 -16.27
C ASP A 303 -1.65 -3.84 -16.21
N ASP A 304 -2.00 -4.99 -16.76
CA ASP A 304 -3.40 -5.39 -16.89
C ASP A 304 -4.05 -5.66 -15.53
N GLU A 305 -3.34 -6.24 -14.56
CA GLU A 305 -3.92 -6.57 -13.26
C GLU A 305 -4.10 -5.30 -12.39
N THR A 306 -3.11 -4.42 -12.32
CA THR A 306 -3.23 -3.13 -11.62
C THR A 306 -4.42 -2.33 -12.17
N ARG A 307 -4.60 -2.31 -13.49
CA ARG A 307 -5.75 -1.67 -14.15
C ARG A 307 -7.06 -2.38 -13.86
N ALA A 308 -7.07 -3.72 -13.87
CA ALA A 308 -8.26 -4.52 -13.60
C ALA A 308 -8.77 -4.34 -12.15
N ILE A 309 -7.88 -4.29 -11.17
CA ILE A 309 -8.20 -3.99 -9.77
C ILE A 309 -8.94 -2.65 -9.66
N MET A 310 -8.38 -1.58 -10.20
CA MET A 310 -8.98 -0.25 -10.09
C MET A 310 -10.29 -0.14 -10.89
N ARG A 311 -10.39 -0.81 -12.05
CA ARG A 311 -11.65 -0.90 -12.82
C ARG A 311 -12.73 -1.63 -12.06
N GLU A 312 -12.39 -2.70 -11.34
CA GLU A 312 -13.35 -3.43 -10.53
C GLU A 312 -13.87 -2.56 -9.38
N LEU A 313 -12.99 -1.80 -8.70
CA LEU A 313 -13.40 -0.85 -7.66
C LEU A 313 -14.35 0.24 -8.20
N ALA A 314 -14.07 0.78 -9.40
CA ALA A 314 -14.95 1.75 -10.03
C ALA A 314 -16.33 1.16 -10.40
N ARG A 315 -16.36 -0.09 -10.89
CA ARG A 315 -17.61 -0.80 -11.23
C ARG A 315 -18.47 -1.12 -10.02
N LEU A 316 -17.82 -1.36 -8.87
CA LEU A 316 -18.46 -1.62 -7.58
C LEU A 316 -18.82 -0.33 -6.83
N ASP A 317 -18.36 0.85 -7.31
CA ASP A 317 -18.40 2.12 -6.58
C ASP A 317 -17.82 1.99 -5.15
N ALA A 318 -16.64 1.33 -5.04
CA ALA A 318 -16.08 0.86 -3.76
C ALA A 318 -14.85 1.63 -3.29
N PHE A 319 -14.47 2.74 -3.92
CA PHE A 319 -13.29 3.52 -3.51
C PHE A 319 -13.41 4.20 -2.13
N ASP A 320 -14.60 4.30 -1.58
CA ASP A 320 -14.85 4.77 -0.21
C ASP A 320 -14.69 3.67 0.86
N ARG A 321 -14.66 2.41 0.42
CA ARG A 321 -14.54 1.21 1.28
C ARG A 321 -13.20 0.51 1.13
N VAL A 322 -12.44 0.81 0.09
CA VAL A 322 -11.15 0.18 -0.21
C VAL A 322 -10.03 1.20 -0.16
N TYR A 323 -9.16 1.02 0.83
CA TYR A 323 -7.96 1.84 1.00
C TYR A 323 -6.84 1.29 0.12
N ILE A 324 -6.00 2.17 -0.42
CA ILE A 324 -4.96 1.79 -1.38
C ILE A 324 -3.60 2.21 -0.83
N ALA A 325 -2.73 1.24 -0.65
CA ALA A 325 -1.33 1.42 -0.31
C ALA A 325 -0.45 0.68 -1.31
N THR A 326 0.81 1.08 -1.40
CA THR A 326 1.83 0.36 -2.18
C THR A 326 2.74 -0.40 -1.24
N ASP A 327 3.17 -1.60 -1.67
CA ASP A 327 4.12 -2.42 -0.94
C ASP A 327 5.10 -3.06 -1.91
N TYR A 328 6.29 -2.49 -2.02
CA TYR A 328 7.40 -3.01 -2.80
C TYR A 328 8.72 -2.43 -2.30
N PHE A 329 9.82 -3.08 -2.63
CA PHE A 329 11.17 -2.57 -2.35
C PHE A 329 12.17 -3.07 -3.39
N ASP A 330 12.77 -2.14 -4.10
CA ASP A 330 13.74 -2.40 -5.15
C ASP A 330 14.98 -1.53 -4.94
N ALA A 331 16.07 -2.16 -4.49
CA ALA A 331 17.35 -1.49 -4.29
C ALA A 331 18.25 -1.53 -5.55
N SER A 332 17.76 -1.97 -6.70
CA SER A 332 18.50 -2.02 -7.96
C SER A 332 18.39 -0.75 -8.79
N VAL A 333 17.51 0.18 -8.40
CA VAL A 333 17.21 1.43 -9.11
C VAL A 333 17.19 2.62 -8.18
N ASN A 334 17.18 3.83 -8.74
CA ASN A 334 16.96 5.06 -7.98
C ASN A 334 15.65 4.98 -7.17
N ARG A 335 15.75 5.09 -5.84
CA ARG A 335 14.63 4.87 -4.90
C ARG A 335 13.51 5.87 -5.04
N ILE A 336 13.84 7.13 -5.35
CA ILE A 336 12.83 8.18 -5.60
C ILE A 336 12.06 7.89 -6.88
N MET A 337 12.77 7.43 -7.92
CA MET A 337 12.12 7.01 -9.17
C MET A 337 11.24 5.78 -8.96
N ALA A 338 11.67 4.80 -8.17
CA ALA A 338 10.86 3.64 -7.83
C ALA A 338 9.54 4.05 -7.15
N LEU A 339 9.61 4.88 -6.10
CA LEU A 339 8.42 5.42 -5.43
C LEU A 339 7.51 6.19 -6.40
N ALA A 340 8.10 7.10 -7.20
CA ALA A 340 7.34 7.90 -8.15
C ALA A 340 6.67 7.06 -9.22
N VAL A 341 7.36 6.07 -9.80
CA VAL A 341 6.81 5.16 -10.81
C VAL A 341 5.63 4.39 -10.25
N GLY A 342 5.78 3.73 -9.10
CA GLY A 342 4.73 2.92 -8.52
C GLY A 342 3.49 3.76 -8.14
N ALA A 343 3.69 4.90 -7.48
CA ALA A 343 2.61 5.79 -7.11
C ALA A 343 1.88 6.39 -8.33
N ARG A 344 2.63 6.84 -9.35
CA ARG A 344 2.06 7.37 -10.59
C ARG A 344 1.28 6.30 -11.35
N ASN A 345 1.77 5.08 -11.42
CA ASN A 345 1.07 3.98 -12.10
C ASN A 345 -0.21 3.58 -11.37
N THR A 346 -0.18 3.53 -10.04
CA THR A 346 -1.39 3.32 -9.22
C THR A 346 -2.41 4.44 -9.45
N LYS A 347 -2.00 5.71 -9.40
CA LYS A 347 -2.87 6.85 -9.66
C LYS A 347 -3.40 6.89 -11.09
N LYS A 348 -2.59 6.51 -12.10
CA LYS A 348 -3.05 6.38 -13.49
C LYS A 348 -4.11 5.30 -13.62
N ALA A 349 -3.95 4.16 -12.95
CA ALA A 349 -4.94 3.08 -12.96
C ALA A 349 -6.26 3.53 -12.31
N ILE A 350 -6.20 4.29 -11.21
CA ILE A 350 -7.37 4.91 -10.58
C ILE A 350 -8.07 5.86 -11.56
N LEU A 351 -7.31 6.78 -12.19
CA LEU A 351 -7.87 7.71 -13.15
C LEU A 351 -8.50 6.99 -14.35
N GLU A 352 -7.83 5.99 -14.91
CA GLU A 352 -8.37 5.19 -16.01
C GLU A 352 -9.67 4.49 -15.62
N ALA A 353 -9.76 3.98 -14.40
CA ALA A 353 -10.96 3.35 -13.89
C ALA A 353 -12.14 4.34 -13.80
N MET A 354 -11.88 5.59 -13.40
CA MET A 354 -12.87 6.66 -13.36
C MET A 354 -13.30 7.15 -14.76
N LEU A 355 -12.48 6.90 -15.78
CA LEU A 355 -12.77 7.24 -17.18
C LEU A 355 -13.55 6.13 -17.92
N GLN A 356 -14.06 5.11 -17.23
CA GLN A 356 -14.92 4.10 -17.83
C GLN A 356 -16.39 4.53 -17.89
N PRO A 357 -17.11 4.26 -19.00
CA PRO A 357 -18.55 4.42 -19.09
C PRO A 357 -19.27 3.24 -18.41
N VAL A 358 -19.14 3.14 -17.07
CA VAL A 358 -19.57 1.96 -16.27
C VAL A 358 -21.06 1.63 -16.50
N ASP A 359 -21.93 2.64 -16.54
CA ASP A 359 -23.38 2.42 -16.74
C ASP A 359 -23.67 1.85 -18.12
N THR A 360 -22.97 2.32 -19.16
CA THR A 360 -23.08 1.79 -20.53
C THR A 360 -22.61 0.33 -20.57
N LEU A 361 -21.48 0.02 -19.95
CA LEU A 361 -20.95 -1.35 -19.90
C LEU A 361 -21.91 -2.29 -19.16
N LYS A 362 -22.44 -1.88 -18.02
CA LYS A 362 -23.45 -2.63 -17.26
C LYS A 362 -24.76 -2.81 -18.05
N LYS A 363 -25.15 -1.81 -18.84
CA LYS A 363 -26.32 -1.92 -19.70
C LYS A 363 -26.13 -2.95 -20.81
N LEU A 364 -25.02 -2.89 -21.55
CA LEU A 364 -24.67 -3.87 -22.59
C LEU A 364 -24.67 -5.30 -22.03
N GLU A 365 -24.13 -5.48 -20.82
CA GLU A 365 -24.13 -6.79 -20.14
C GLU A 365 -25.55 -7.28 -19.84
N ARG A 366 -26.42 -6.44 -19.25
CA ARG A 366 -27.83 -6.80 -18.96
C ARG A 366 -28.63 -7.10 -20.21
N ASP A 367 -28.34 -6.39 -21.30
CA ASP A 367 -29.02 -6.58 -22.59
C ASP A 367 -28.49 -7.82 -23.35
N GLY A 368 -27.45 -8.49 -22.85
CA GLY A 368 -26.82 -9.65 -23.49
C GLY A 368 -25.95 -9.31 -24.71
N ASP A 369 -25.66 -8.02 -24.94
CA ASP A 369 -24.79 -7.57 -26.02
C ASP A 369 -23.30 -7.68 -25.63
N THR A 370 -22.83 -8.91 -25.50
CA THR A 370 -21.46 -9.22 -25.09
C THR A 370 -20.42 -8.79 -26.13
N GLY A 371 -20.79 -8.77 -27.41
CA GLY A 371 -19.92 -8.32 -28.50
C GLY A 371 -19.59 -6.83 -28.39
N SER A 372 -20.62 -5.99 -28.27
CA SER A 372 -20.43 -4.54 -28.09
C SER A 372 -19.70 -4.20 -26.77
N ARG A 373 -20.01 -4.93 -25.69
CA ARG A 373 -19.29 -4.79 -24.43
C ARG A 373 -17.81 -5.08 -24.58
N LEU A 374 -17.44 -6.21 -25.22
CA LEU A 374 -16.04 -6.58 -25.47
C LEU A 374 -15.35 -5.49 -26.31
N ALA A 375 -15.96 -5.11 -27.45
CA ALA A 375 -15.38 -4.11 -28.35
C ALA A 375 -15.15 -2.78 -27.61
N LEU A 376 -16.13 -2.30 -26.85
CA LEU A 376 -15.98 -1.05 -26.08
C LEU A 376 -14.86 -1.15 -25.04
N CYS A 377 -14.72 -2.27 -24.33
CA CYS A 377 -13.62 -2.48 -23.39
C CYS A 377 -12.23 -2.43 -24.07
N GLU A 378 -12.10 -2.93 -25.30
CA GLU A 378 -10.85 -2.86 -26.04
C GLU A 378 -10.57 -1.44 -26.57
N GLU A 379 -11.57 -0.75 -27.12
CA GLU A 379 -11.42 0.64 -27.59
C GLU A 379 -11.05 1.61 -26.44
N LEU A 380 -11.55 1.38 -25.23
CA LEU A 380 -11.17 2.16 -24.04
C LEU A 380 -9.66 2.13 -23.73
N LYS A 381 -8.95 1.06 -24.11
CA LYS A 381 -7.50 0.93 -23.88
C LYS A 381 -6.67 1.94 -24.67
N THR A 382 -7.23 2.43 -25.79
CA THR A 382 -6.55 3.38 -26.69
C THR A 382 -7.08 4.81 -26.57
N MET A 383 -8.01 5.05 -25.65
CA MET A 383 -8.49 6.39 -25.36
C MET A 383 -7.36 7.28 -24.79
N PRO A 384 -7.41 8.62 -24.99
CA PRO A 384 -6.31 9.53 -24.67
C PRO A 384 -6.16 9.80 -23.15
N ILE A 385 -5.97 8.75 -22.36
CA ILE A 385 -5.75 8.86 -20.91
C ILE A 385 -4.50 9.68 -20.58
N GLY A 386 -3.47 9.62 -21.42
CA GLY A 386 -2.23 10.37 -21.23
C GLY A 386 -2.46 11.88 -21.19
N ASP A 387 -3.35 12.39 -22.04
CA ASP A 387 -3.68 13.82 -22.07
C ASP A 387 -4.48 14.25 -20.82
N VAL A 388 -5.39 13.39 -20.34
CA VAL A 388 -6.13 13.62 -19.09
C VAL A 388 -5.19 13.55 -17.89
N TRP A 389 -4.25 12.61 -17.90
CA TRP A 389 -3.24 12.46 -16.85
C TRP A 389 -2.32 13.69 -16.75
N ASP A 390 -1.82 14.18 -17.87
CA ASP A 390 -0.92 15.34 -17.89
C ASP A 390 -1.66 16.61 -17.42
N PHE A 391 -2.92 16.77 -17.80
CA PHE A 391 -3.76 17.85 -17.29
C PHE A 391 -3.99 17.73 -15.77
N TYR A 392 -4.26 16.52 -15.28
CA TYR A 392 -4.42 16.24 -13.84
C TYR A 392 -3.14 16.57 -13.07
N CYS A 393 -1.97 16.20 -13.60
CA CYS A 393 -0.68 16.59 -13.03
C CYS A 393 -0.50 18.11 -13.00
N ALA A 394 -0.72 18.79 -14.13
CA ALA A 394 -0.57 20.24 -14.23
C ALA A 394 -1.48 21.01 -13.25
N LYS A 395 -2.75 20.56 -13.12
CA LYS A 395 -3.72 21.12 -12.18
C LYS A 395 -3.27 21.01 -10.73
N ASN A 396 -2.47 20.01 -10.40
CA ASN A 396 -1.89 19.78 -9.07
C ASN A 396 -0.47 20.34 -8.91
N GLY A 397 0.04 21.11 -9.86
CA GLY A 397 1.42 21.64 -9.83
C GLY A 397 2.50 20.57 -9.97
N VAL A 398 2.15 19.38 -10.51
CA VAL A 398 3.03 18.24 -10.71
C VAL A 398 3.60 18.27 -12.12
N LEU A 399 4.89 17.92 -12.29
CA LEU A 399 5.55 17.85 -13.58
C LEU A 399 4.85 16.85 -14.53
N THR A 400 4.59 17.31 -15.77
CA THR A 400 3.89 16.56 -16.82
C THR A 400 4.86 15.76 -17.68
N GLY A 401 4.33 14.79 -18.42
CA GLY A 401 5.11 13.97 -19.37
C GLY A 401 6.30 13.29 -18.71
N THR A 402 7.49 13.47 -19.27
CA THR A 402 8.75 12.91 -18.80
C THR A 402 9.64 13.88 -18.01
N ASP A 403 9.19 15.13 -17.80
CA ASP A 403 10.01 16.19 -17.22
C ASP A 403 10.43 15.86 -15.76
N TRP A 404 9.60 15.12 -15.03
CA TRP A 404 9.91 14.64 -13.69
C TRP A 404 11.14 13.71 -13.63
N ILE A 405 11.47 12.98 -14.72
CA ILE A 405 12.62 12.08 -14.78
C ILE A 405 13.92 12.88 -14.68
N ALA A 406 14.02 13.97 -15.44
CA ALA A 406 15.19 14.86 -15.38
C ALA A 406 15.33 15.51 -14.01
N ASP A 407 14.21 15.92 -13.39
CA ASP A 407 14.19 16.51 -12.05
C ASP A 407 14.59 15.49 -10.96
N ALA A 408 14.17 14.22 -11.09
CA ALA A 408 14.60 13.15 -10.20
C ALA A 408 16.10 12.83 -10.35
N LYS A 409 16.65 12.88 -11.57
CA LYS A 409 18.10 12.74 -11.81
C LYS A 409 18.88 13.88 -11.18
N LYS A 410 18.38 15.11 -11.30
CA LYS A 410 19.00 16.26 -10.62
C LYS A 410 19.03 16.07 -9.11
N TYR A 411 17.94 15.59 -8.51
CA TYR A 411 17.90 15.27 -7.07
C TYR A 411 18.90 14.17 -6.71
N GLU A 412 19.07 13.16 -7.54
CA GLU A 412 20.09 12.12 -7.37
C GLU A 412 21.49 12.74 -7.33
N ASP A 413 21.82 13.59 -8.30
CA ASP A 413 23.15 14.23 -8.40
C ASP A 413 23.41 15.22 -7.24
N GLU A 414 22.39 15.94 -6.80
CA GLU A 414 22.54 16.99 -5.77
C GLU A 414 22.45 16.45 -4.34
N VAL A 415 21.69 15.39 -4.09
CA VAL A 415 21.37 14.87 -2.76
C VAL A 415 21.82 13.43 -2.58
N LEU A 416 21.30 12.48 -3.38
CA LEU A 416 21.51 11.06 -3.12
C LEU A 416 22.98 10.64 -3.31
N SER A 417 23.70 11.23 -4.27
CA SER A 417 25.12 10.93 -4.53
C SER A 417 26.07 11.36 -3.41
N LYS A 418 25.56 12.09 -2.41
CA LYS A 418 26.36 12.58 -1.27
C LYS A 418 26.17 11.76 0.01
N ARG A 419 25.43 10.66 -0.08
CA ARG A 419 25.17 9.71 1.02
C ARG A 419 26.09 8.51 0.98
#